data_13f15bf288b6e3bc7c56bae0acd4f45f
#
_entry.id   13f15bf288b6e3bc7c56bae0acd4f45f
#
_cell.length_a   1.000
_cell.length_b   1.000
_cell.length_c   1.000
_cell.angle_alpha   90.00
_cell.angle_beta   90.00
_cell.angle_gamma   90.00
#
_symmetry.space_group_name_H-M   'P 1'
#
loop_
_entity.id
_entity.type
_entity.pdbx_description
1 polymer ?
#
loop_
_entity_poly.entity_id
_entity_poly.type
_entity_poly.pdbx_seq_one_letter_code
_entity_poly.pdbx_strand_id
1 'polypeptide(L)'
;MFLKSDKKRKFSVYVYKSPTDSERVNHSYETYEEAQKTKQELFTEGAWLNRVFYKEKGYKKAIIVNEKENNSMTIREIIEKHERKSKCQEKKS
;
A
#
# COMPACT_ATOMS: atom_id res chain seq x y z
N MET A 1 21.71 17.67 -3.89
CA MET A 1 20.35 18.03 -4.23
C MET A 1 19.48 16.86 -4.57
N PHE A 2 20.00 16.00 -5.40
CA PHE A 2 19.22 14.83 -5.80
C PHE A 2 18.94 13.91 -4.64
N LEU A 3 19.85 13.86 -3.70
CA LEU A 3 19.70 12.99 -2.56
C LEU A 3 18.51 13.39 -1.71
N LYS A 4 18.17 14.67 -1.73
CA LYS A 4 17.03 15.14 -0.96
C LYS A 4 15.72 14.60 -1.48
N SER A 5 15.61 14.45 -2.79
CA SER A 5 14.41 13.90 -3.39
C SER A 5 14.17 12.49 -2.90
N ASP A 6 15.22 11.70 -2.85
CA ASP A 6 15.08 10.31 -2.42
C ASP A 6 14.62 10.23 -0.98
N LYS A 7 15.12 11.13 -0.15
CA LYS A 7 14.77 11.12 1.26
C LYS A 7 13.32 11.50 1.50
N LYS A 8 12.73 12.27 0.60
CA LYS A 8 11.36 12.70 0.77
C LYS A 8 10.35 11.63 0.44
N ARG A 9 10.73 10.68 -0.40
CA ARG A 9 9.81 9.63 -0.82
C ARG A 9 9.75 8.55 0.25
N LYS A 10 8.76 8.63 1.10
CA LYS A 10 8.64 7.72 2.23
C LYS A 10 7.34 6.94 2.30
N PHE A 11 6.44 7.13 1.36
CA PHE A 11 5.18 6.39 1.36
C PHE A 11 5.07 5.53 0.12
N SER A 12 4.70 4.27 0.30
CA SER A 12 4.50 3.34 -0.79
C SER A 12 3.13 2.72 -0.67
N VAL A 13 2.57 2.33 -1.81
CA VAL A 13 1.29 1.65 -1.85
C VAL A 13 1.53 0.22 -2.30
N TYR A 14 1.03 -0.72 -1.52
CA TYR A 14 1.12 -2.15 -1.84
C TYR A 14 -0.27 -2.73 -1.98
N VAL A 15 -0.44 -3.58 -2.98
CA VAL A 15 -1.64 -4.40 -3.12
C VAL A 15 -1.29 -5.80 -2.68
N TYR A 16 -2.27 -6.53 -2.13
CA TYR A 16 -1.96 -7.87 -1.64
C TYR A 16 -3.22 -8.74 -1.61
N LYS A 17 -2.98 -10.04 -1.69
CA LYS A 17 -4.02 -11.04 -1.48
C LYS A 17 -3.81 -11.73 -0.15
N SER A 18 -2.55 -11.88 0.24
CA SER A 18 -2.17 -12.47 1.51
C SER A 18 -0.84 -11.85 1.92
N PRO A 19 -0.38 -12.08 3.16
CA PRO A 19 0.90 -11.52 3.58
C PRO A 19 2.09 -11.93 2.71
N THR A 20 1.98 -13.08 2.05
CA THR A 20 3.07 -13.55 1.19
C THR A 20 2.82 -13.29 -0.28
N ASP A 21 1.68 -12.73 -0.64
CA ASP A 21 1.32 -12.46 -2.03
C ASP A 21 0.99 -10.99 -2.17
N SER A 22 1.99 -10.17 -2.42
CA SER A 22 1.84 -8.73 -2.49
C SER A 22 2.66 -8.18 -3.63
N GLU A 23 2.31 -6.97 -4.03
CA GLU A 23 3.02 -6.28 -5.11
C GLU A 23 3.02 -4.79 -4.84
N ARG A 24 4.16 -4.14 -5.09
CA ARG A 24 4.26 -2.71 -4.92
C ARG A 24 3.65 -2.00 -6.12
N VAL A 25 2.83 -1.02 -5.85
CA VAL A 25 2.17 -0.24 -6.88
C VAL A 25 2.99 1.02 -7.13
N ASN A 26 3.58 1.11 -8.34
CA ASN A 26 4.30 2.31 -8.70
C ASN A 26 5.50 2.55 -7.77
N HIS A 27 5.95 3.79 -7.70
CA HIS A 27 7.11 4.14 -6.87
C HIS A 27 6.64 4.84 -5.59
N SER A 28 7.60 5.24 -4.77
CA SER A 28 7.27 5.90 -3.51
C SER A 28 6.76 7.31 -3.73
N TYR A 29 6.05 7.82 -2.74
CA TYR A 29 5.47 9.16 -2.76
C TYR A 29 5.98 9.98 -1.59
N GLU A 30 5.98 11.29 -1.76
CA GLU A 30 6.49 12.18 -0.72
C GLU A 30 5.47 12.40 0.39
N THR A 31 4.20 12.40 0.07
CA THR A 31 3.16 12.68 1.05
C THR A 31 2.20 11.53 1.15
N TYR A 32 1.57 11.44 2.32
CA TYR A 32 0.53 10.45 2.54
C TYR A 32 -0.64 10.66 1.60
N GLU A 33 -0.95 11.91 1.32
CA GLU A 33 -2.07 12.24 0.44
C GLU A 33 -1.88 11.71 -0.96
N GLU A 34 -0.65 11.80 -1.47
CA GLU A 34 -0.37 11.26 -2.79
C GLU A 34 -0.54 9.74 -2.82
N ALA A 35 -0.06 9.08 -1.77
CA ALA A 35 -0.22 7.63 -1.67
C ALA A 35 -1.70 7.27 -1.55
N GLN A 36 -2.46 8.08 -0.84
CA GLN A 36 -3.89 7.84 -0.68
C GLN A 36 -4.63 7.96 -2.01
N LYS A 37 -4.24 8.92 -2.82
CA LYS A 37 -4.85 9.05 -4.15
C LYS A 37 -4.61 7.82 -4.99
N THR A 38 -3.40 7.30 -4.94
CA THR A 38 -3.07 6.10 -5.68
C THR A 38 -3.89 4.92 -5.17
N LYS A 39 -4.04 4.82 -3.86
CA LYS A 39 -4.85 3.75 -3.28
C LYS A 39 -6.30 3.86 -3.73
N GLN A 40 -6.81 5.07 -3.80
CA GLN A 40 -8.19 5.26 -4.25
C GLN A 40 -8.36 4.86 -5.70
N GLU A 41 -7.36 5.13 -6.54
CA GLU A 41 -7.44 4.75 -7.94
C GLU A 41 -7.52 3.24 -8.13
N LEU A 42 -6.92 2.50 -7.21
CA LEU A 42 -7.00 1.05 -7.25
C LEU A 42 -8.42 0.55 -7.14
N PHE A 43 -9.28 1.30 -6.49
CA PHE A 43 -10.65 0.90 -6.26
C PHE A 43 -11.66 1.77 -7.02
N THR A 44 -11.17 2.58 -7.94
CA THR A 44 -12.02 3.43 -8.78
C THR A 44 -12.23 2.74 -10.12
N GLU A 45 -13.47 2.41 -10.40
CA GLU A 45 -13.79 1.73 -11.66
C GLU A 45 -13.42 2.60 -12.85
N GLY A 46 -12.72 2.01 -13.80
CA GLY A 46 -12.30 2.74 -14.99
C GLY A 46 -10.88 3.30 -14.89
N ALA A 47 -10.34 3.38 -13.70
CA ALA A 47 -8.96 3.85 -13.54
C ALA A 47 -7.98 2.78 -14.02
N TRP A 48 -6.84 3.24 -14.52
CA TRP A 48 -5.84 2.33 -15.07
C TRP A 48 -5.33 1.36 -14.00
N LEU A 49 -5.08 1.87 -12.80
CA LEU A 49 -4.60 1.01 -11.71
C LEU A 49 -5.63 -0.02 -11.32
N ASN A 50 -6.90 0.37 -11.32
CA ASN A 50 -7.97 -0.57 -11.01
C ASN A 50 -7.99 -1.71 -12.01
N ARG A 51 -7.86 -1.38 -13.29
CA ARG A 51 -7.89 -2.40 -14.33
C ARG A 51 -6.71 -3.35 -14.21
N VAL A 52 -5.51 -2.81 -13.96
CA VAL A 52 -4.31 -3.64 -13.94
C VAL A 52 -4.23 -4.49 -12.67
N PHE A 53 -4.39 -3.87 -11.52
CA PHE A 53 -4.16 -4.58 -10.27
C PHE A 53 -5.40 -5.25 -9.69
N TYR A 54 -6.52 -4.59 -9.81
CA TYR A 54 -7.76 -5.13 -9.23
C TYR A 54 -8.40 -6.15 -10.15
N LYS A 55 -8.65 -5.78 -11.40
CA LYS A 55 -9.39 -6.65 -12.31
C LYS A 55 -8.51 -7.72 -12.93
N GLU A 56 -7.35 -7.36 -13.41
CA GLU A 56 -6.50 -8.35 -14.09
C GLU A 56 -5.76 -9.24 -13.12
N LYS A 57 -5.13 -8.67 -12.12
CA LYS A 57 -4.33 -9.44 -11.18
C LYS A 57 -5.11 -9.93 -9.98
N GLY A 58 -6.27 -9.36 -9.72
CA GLY A 58 -7.12 -9.86 -8.66
C GLY A 58 -6.78 -9.36 -7.26
N TYR A 59 -5.97 -8.33 -7.15
CA TYR A 59 -5.65 -7.75 -5.85
C TYR A 59 -6.82 -6.89 -5.39
N LYS A 60 -7.42 -7.24 -4.27
CA LYS A 60 -8.60 -6.53 -3.78
C LYS A 60 -8.35 -5.79 -2.49
N LYS A 61 -7.12 -5.81 -1.99
CA LYS A 61 -6.74 -5.10 -0.79
C LYS A 61 -5.48 -4.29 -1.07
N ALA A 62 -5.37 -3.18 -0.38
CA ALA A 62 -4.20 -2.32 -0.53
C ALA A 62 -3.88 -1.65 0.79
N ILE A 63 -2.60 -1.32 0.96
CA ILE A 63 -2.17 -0.65 2.18
C ILE A 63 -1.11 0.39 1.83
N ILE A 64 -1.06 1.44 2.62
CA ILE A 64 -0.04 2.47 2.48
C ILE A 64 1.03 2.23 3.52
N VAL A 65 2.27 2.13 3.06
CA VAL A 65 3.40 1.83 3.93
C VAL A 65 4.27 3.06 4.09
N ASN A 66 4.50 3.46 5.34
CA ASN A 66 5.46 4.51 5.64
C ASN A 66 6.83 3.85 5.71
N GLU A 67 7.60 3.99 4.63
CA GLU A 67 8.87 3.30 4.52
C GLU A 67 9.86 3.73 5.59
N LYS A 68 9.77 4.96 6.02
CA LYS A 68 10.68 5.47 7.04
C LYS A 68 10.41 4.83 8.39
N GLU A 69 9.14 4.67 8.75
CA GLU A 69 8.78 4.07 10.03
C GLU A 69 8.93 2.56 10.03
N ASN A 70 8.79 1.95 8.87
CA ASN A 70 8.78 0.50 8.77
C ASN A 70 10.00 -0.06 8.05
N ASN A 71 11.11 0.66 8.10
CA ASN A 71 12.29 0.25 7.33
C ASN A 71 12.92 -1.05 7.83
N SER A 72 12.63 -1.44 9.06
CA SER A 72 13.17 -2.68 9.61
C SER A 72 12.19 -3.84 9.50
N MET A 73 11.02 -3.61 8.91
CA MET A 73 10.01 -4.65 8.76
C MET A 73 9.88 -5.08 7.30
N THR A 74 9.61 -6.36 7.10
CA THR A 74 9.31 -6.82 5.75
C THR A 74 7.87 -6.48 5.41
N ILE A 75 7.57 -6.46 4.10
CA ILE A 75 6.20 -6.17 3.69
C ILE A 75 5.24 -7.23 4.22
N ARG A 76 5.70 -8.45 4.34
CA ARG A 76 4.89 -9.51 4.91
C ARG A 76 4.47 -9.18 6.35
N GLU A 77 5.42 -8.73 7.15
CA GLU A 77 5.13 -8.37 8.53
C GLU A 77 4.18 -7.19 8.62
N ILE A 78 4.36 -6.23 7.73
CA ILE A 78 3.50 -5.05 7.73
C ILE A 78 2.07 -5.44 7.40
N ILE A 79 1.89 -6.28 6.42
CA ILE A 79 0.56 -6.73 6.04
C ILE A 79 -0.08 -7.56 7.15
N GLU A 80 0.69 -8.43 7.78
CA GLU A 80 0.17 -9.23 8.87
C GLU A 80 -0.31 -8.36 10.02
N LYS A 81 0.46 -7.35 10.32
CA LYS A 81 0.11 -6.42 11.40
C LYS A 81 -1.16 -5.66 11.05
N HIS A 82 -1.27 -5.24 9.81
CA HIS A 82 -2.43 -4.50 9.36
C HIS A 82 -3.70 -5.35 9.44
N GLU A 83 -3.61 -6.59 9.05
CA GLU A 83 -4.76 -7.48 9.08
C GLU A 83 -5.18 -7.82 10.50
N ARG A 84 -4.22 -7.93 11.38
CA ARG A 84 -4.51 -8.19 12.78
C ARG A 84 -5.29 -7.04 13.40
N LYS A 85 -4.90 -5.82 13.05
CA LYS A 85 -5.59 -4.64 13.56
C LYS A 85 -7.03 -4.60 13.07
N SER A 86 -7.23 -4.92 11.80
CA SER A 86 -8.57 -4.94 11.23
C SER A 86 -9.46 -5.90 11.97
N LYS A 87 -8.94 -7.10 12.23
CA LYS A 87 -9.72 -8.10 12.92
C LYS A 87 -10.07 -7.67 14.32
N CYS A 88 -9.12 -7.05 15.01
CA CYS A 88 -9.40 -6.58 16.36
C CYS A 88 -10.49 -5.53 16.37
N GLN A 89 -10.47 -4.64 15.41
CA GLN A 89 -11.46 -3.59 15.30
C GLN A 89 -12.84 -4.20 15.04
N GLU A 90 -12.90 -5.19 14.20
CA GLU A 90 -14.16 -5.84 13.87
C GLU A 90 -14.76 -6.51 15.09
N LYS A 91 -13.92 -7.11 15.89
CA LYS A 91 -14.42 -7.76 17.09
C LYS A 91 -15.05 -6.80 18.07
N LYS A 92 -14.51 -5.61 18.14
CA LYS A 92 -15.05 -4.60 19.05
C LYS A 92 -16.37 -4.06 18.58
N SER A 93 -16.59 -4.08 17.30
CA SER A 93 -17.87 -3.62 16.79
C SER A 93 -18.94 -4.64 17.04
#